data_70eb94af6c1cad495f5d7c80879cd410
#
_entry.id   70eb94af6c1cad495f5d7c80879cd410
#
_cell.length_a   1.000
_cell.length_b   1.000
_cell.length_c   1.000
_cell.angle_alpha   90.00
_cell.angle_beta   90.00
_cell.angle_gamma   90.00
#
_symmetry.space_group_name_H-M   'P 1'
#
loop_
_entity.id
_entity.type
_entity.pdbx_description
1 polymer ?
#
loop_
_entity_poly.entity_id
_entity_poly.type
_entity_poly.pdbx_seq_one_letter_code
_entity_poly.pdbx_strand_id
1 'polypeptide(L)'
;KLIEKELINLEKCFLRTQYLVTGTNVLSSPISAETIFFLLEQAKKSEVKVVIDLNWREVFWDYSNFASNNSKKGRIKLIKNFLNHAHVIKLAKEEATLFFEIENPLLISQQMSKGPDVIITDGKNPVSWHINGFQGNTKIPKSQTIVDTTGAGDAFLAGLISQFISFGY
;
A
#
# COMPACT_ATOMS: atom_id res chain seq x y z
N LYS A 1 10.99 -2.30 16.30
CA LYS A 1 11.86 -3.49 16.23
C LYS A 1 11.99 -3.84 14.76
N LEU A 2 13.19 -3.76 14.22
CA LEU A 2 13.44 -4.04 12.82
C LEU A 2 13.20 -5.54 12.55
N ILE A 3 12.63 -5.84 11.39
CA ILE A 3 12.46 -7.22 10.92
C ILE A 3 13.73 -7.57 10.13
N GLU A 4 14.44 -8.58 10.60
CA GLU A 4 15.62 -9.10 9.93
C GLU A 4 15.25 -10.34 9.11
N LYS A 5 15.62 -10.37 7.85
CA LYS A 5 15.26 -11.46 6.91
C LYS A 5 15.74 -12.85 7.37
N GLU A 6 16.86 -12.90 8.08
CA GLU A 6 17.46 -14.14 8.58
C GLU A 6 16.64 -14.81 9.70
N LEU A 7 15.81 -14.02 10.40
CA LEU A 7 14.95 -14.52 11.48
C LEU A 7 13.59 -15.03 10.96
N ILE A 8 13.32 -14.84 9.66
CA ILE A 8 12.04 -15.20 9.06
C ILE A 8 12.13 -16.58 8.43
N ASN A 9 11.36 -17.53 8.94
CA ASN A 9 11.14 -18.80 8.26
C ASN A 9 10.12 -18.62 7.12
N LEU A 10 10.60 -18.21 5.95
CA LEU A 10 9.76 -17.81 4.82
C LEU A 10 8.91 -18.95 4.26
N GLU A 11 9.43 -20.18 4.23
CA GLU A 11 8.68 -21.33 3.72
C GLU A 11 7.40 -21.53 4.52
N LYS A 12 7.48 -21.46 5.85
CA LYS A 12 6.31 -21.57 6.71
C LYS A 12 5.39 -20.34 6.59
N CYS A 13 5.96 -19.14 6.46
CA CYS A 13 5.19 -17.91 6.33
C CYS A 13 4.38 -17.88 5.04
N PHE A 14 4.95 -18.28 3.91
CA PHE A 14 4.28 -18.19 2.61
C PHE A 14 3.42 -19.40 2.25
N LEU A 15 3.58 -20.56 2.94
CA LEU A 15 2.89 -21.82 2.61
C LEU A 15 1.36 -21.72 2.54
N ARG A 16 0.75 -20.82 3.31
CA ARG A 16 -0.70 -20.58 3.37
C ARG A 16 -1.07 -19.09 3.27
N THR A 17 -0.13 -18.27 2.85
CA THR A 17 -0.34 -16.83 2.74
C THR A 17 -0.93 -16.51 1.38
N GLN A 18 -2.07 -15.83 1.37
CA GLN A 18 -2.70 -15.32 0.16
C GLN A 18 -2.26 -13.88 -0.13
N TYR A 19 -2.04 -13.08 0.91
CA TYR A 19 -1.72 -11.66 0.79
C TYR A 19 -0.53 -11.28 1.66
N LEU A 20 0.42 -10.56 1.07
CA LEU A 20 1.45 -9.80 1.78
C LEU A 20 0.99 -8.34 1.86
N VAL A 21 0.73 -7.86 3.07
CA VAL A 21 0.28 -6.47 3.30
C VAL A 21 1.42 -5.65 3.86
N THR A 22 1.66 -4.49 3.28
CA THR A 22 2.74 -3.60 3.71
C THR A 22 2.41 -2.13 3.42
N GLY A 23 3.20 -1.21 3.96
CA GLY A 23 3.07 0.23 3.70
C GLY A 23 4.43 0.87 3.45
N THR A 24 4.45 2.17 3.10
CA THR A 24 5.68 2.88 2.71
C THR A 24 6.61 3.17 3.88
N ASN A 25 6.14 3.11 5.12
CA ASN A 25 6.96 3.37 6.32
C ASN A 25 8.14 2.41 6.46
N VAL A 26 8.03 1.19 5.91
CA VAL A 26 9.14 0.22 5.91
C VAL A 26 10.35 0.70 5.09
N LEU A 27 10.16 1.65 4.19
CA LEU A 27 11.21 2.22 3.35
C LEU A 27 12.02 3.32 4.06
N SER A 28 11.61 3.76 5.26
CA SER A 28 12.30 4.81 6.01
C SER A 28 13.61 4.36 6.65
N SER A 29 13.90 3.06 6.70
CA SER A 29 15.14 2.48 7.21
C SER A 29 15.79 1.58 6.16
N PRO A 30 17.14 1.62 5.97
CA PRO A 30 17.86 0.76 5.04
C PRO A 30 17.58 -0.72 5.23
N ILE A 31 17.66 -1.19 6.48
CA ILE A 31 17.46 -2.61 6.82
C ILE A 31 16.03 -3.05 6.54
N SER A 32 15.05 -2.24 6.92
CA SER A 32 13.64 -2.54 6.65
C SER A 32 13.33 -2.51 5.15
N ALA A 33 13.91 -1.55 4.41
CA ALA A 33 13.76 -1.46 2.97
C ALA A 33 14.37 -2.70 2.26
N GLU A 34 15.58 -3.10 2.62
CA GLU A 34 16.19 -4.32 2.07
C GLU A 34 15.32 -5.54 2.38
N THR A 35 14.85 -5.65 3.62
CA THR A 35 14.00 -6.76 4.06
C THR A 35 12.70 -6.82 3.28
N ILE A 36 12.00 -5.70 3.10
CA ILE A 36 10.73 -5.70 2.38
C ILE A 36 10.91 -6.02 0.90
N PHE A 37 11.93 -5.49 0.22
CA PHE A 37 12.20 -5.86 -1.17
C PHE A 37 12.51 -7.35 -1.32
N PHE A 38 13.26 -7.93 -0.39
CA PHE A 38 13.48 -9.37 -0.35
C PHE A 38 12.16 -10.15 -0.18
N LEU A 39 11.27 -9.72 0.73
CA LEU A 39 9.95 -10.35 0.93
C LEU A 39 9.05 -10.22 -0.31
N LEU A 40 9.09 -9.09 -1.01
CA LEU A 40 8.35 -8.89 -2.26
C LEU A 40 8.79 -9.85 -3.36
N GLU A 41 10.10 -10.12 -3.48
CA GLU A 41 10.62 -11.11 -4.42
C GLU A 41 10.19 -12.53 -4.03
N GLN A 42 10.15 -12.86 -2.71
CA GLN A 42 9.64 -14.16 -2.27
C GLN A 42 8.12 -14.27 -2.51
N ALA A 43 7.35 -13.23 -2.23
CA ALA A 43 5.91 -13.19 -2.51
C ALA A 43 5.63 -13.46 -4.00
N LYS A 44 6.42 -12.84 -4.89
CA LYS A 44 6.32 -13.08 -6.34
C LYS A 44 6.58 -14.54 -6.70
N LYS A 45 7.62 -15.19 -6.12
CA LYS A 45 7.95 -16.61 -6.36
C LYS A 45 6.88 -17.56 -5.85
N SER A 46 6.18 -17.19 -4.78
CA SER A 46 5.14 -17.99 -4.12
C SER A 46 3.72 -17.60 -4.58
N GLU A 47 3.59 -16.76 -5.61
CA GLU A 47 2.30 -16.28 -6.15
C GLU A 47 1.41 -15.59 -5.10
N VAL A 48 2.01 -15.04 -4.05
CA VAL A 48 1.32 -14.31 -3.00
C VAL A 48 0.99 -12.89 -3.50
N LYS A 49 -0.27 -12.49 -3.40
CA LYS A 49 -0.70 -11.16 -3.81
C LYS A 49 -0.17 -10.10 -2.84
N VAL A 50 0.31 -9.00 -3.38
CA VAL A 50 0.87 -7.89 -2.60
C VAL A 50 -0.13 -6.75 -2.53
N VAL A 51 -0.48 -6.33 -1.33
CA VAL A 51 -1.33 -5.17 -1.04
C VAL A 51 -0.47 -4.11 -0.39
N ILE A 52 -0.40 -2.93 -0.99
CA ILE A 52 0.36 -1.81 -0.44
C ILE A 52 -0.60 -0.68 -0.05
N ASP A 53 -0.66 -0.38 1.26
CA ASP A 53 -1.20 0.88 1.76
C ASP A 53 -0.11 1.94 1.68
N LEU A 54 -0.31 2.98 0.88
CA LEU A 54 0.70 4.01 0.72
C LEU A 54 1.05 4.63 2.08
N ASN A 55 0.03 5.01 2.88
CA ASN A 55 0.14 5.45 4.28
C ASN A 55 1.37 6.35 4.52
N TRP A 56 1.47 7.42 3.71
CA TRP A 56 2.61 8.33 3.76
C TRP A 56 2.67 9.10 5.06
N ARG A 57 3.82 9.05 5.72
CA ARG A 57 4.10 9.79 6.95
C ARG A 57 5.42 10.51 6.82
N GLU A 58 5.40 11.78 6.44
CA GLU A 58 6.60 12.58 6.18
C GLU A 58 7.58 12.56 7.36
N VAL A 59 7.07 12.58 8.60
CA VAL A 59 7.86 12.56 9.82
C VAL A 59 8.84 11.38 9.92
N PHE A 60 8.53 10.23 9.34
CA PHE A 60 9.46 9.09 9.36
C PHE A 60 10.59 9.19 8.34
N TRP A 61 10.50 10.10 7.39
CA TRP A 61 11.45 10.26 6.32
C TRP A 61 12.46 11.39 6.57
N ASP A 62 12.20 12.28 7.51
CA ASP A 62 13.09 13.40 7.84
C ASP A 62 14.32 12.94 8.62
N TYR A 63 14.22 11.82 9.34
CA TYR A 63 15.30 11.24 10.14
C TYR A 63 16.09 10.15 9.39
N SER A 64 15.69 9.78 8.18
CA SER A 64 16.37 8.74 7.43
C SER A 64 17.64 9.29 6.76
N ASN A 65 18.80 8.85 7.20
CA ASN A 65 20.12 9.11 6.57
C ASN A 65 20.30 8.38 5.22
N PHE A 66 19.22 8.18 4.45
CA PHE A 66 19.30 7.70 3.07
C PHE A 66 19.84 8.84 2.18
N ALA A 67 21.16 8.99 2.15
CA ALA A 67 21.84 10.08 1.46
C ALA A 67 21.47 10.24 -0.04
N SER A 68 21.06 9.17 -0.70
CA SER A 68 20.64 9.19 -2.11
C SER A 68 19.19 9.62 -2.34
N ASN A 69 18.33 9.58 -1.30
CA ASN A 69 16.89 9.85 -1.42
C ASN A 69 16.44 11.09 -0.64
N ASN A 70 17.36 11.93 -0.13
CA ASN A 70 17.03 13.12 0.66
C ASN A 70 16.24 14.18 -0.12
N SER A 71 16.19 14.11 -1.45
CA SER A 71 15.32 14.98 -2.23
C SER A 71 13.89 14.45 -2.30
N LYS A 72 12.91 15.34 -2.31
CA LYS A 72 11.49 14.98 -2.52
C LYS A 72 11.30 14.10 -3.76
N LYS A 73 12.01 14.42 -4.85
CA LYS A 73 12.00 13.63 -6.10
C LYS A 73 12.54 12.20 -5.90
N GLY A 74 13.62 12.05 -5.13
CA GLY A 74 14.20 10.72 -4.82
C GLY A 74 13.24 9.85 -4.02
N ARG A 75 12.60 10.42 -3.01
CA ARG A 75 11.58 9.71 -2.20
C ARG A 75 10.38 9.27 -3.04
N ILE A 76 9.83 10.16 -3.87
CA ILE A 76 8.73 9.83 -4.78
C ILE A 76 9.12 8.69 -5.73
N LYS A 77 10.33 8.74 -6.31
CA LYS A 77 10.83 7.70 -7.21
C LYS A 77 10.95 6.35 -6.49
N LEU A 78 11.48 6.33 -5.26
CA LEU A 78 11.60 5.11 -4.47
C LEU A 78 10.22 4.51 -4.16
N ILE A 79 9.27 5.33 -3.73
CA ILE A 79 7.91 4.91 -3.44
C ILE A 79 7.21 4.38 -4.70
N LYS A 80 7.30 5.07 -5.83
CA LYS A 80 6.73 4.59 -7.10
C LYS A 80 7.35 3.25 -7.53
N ASN A 81 8.67 3.07 -7.34
CA ASN A 81 9.31 1.78 -7.60
C ASN A 81 8.78 0.67 -6.68
N PHE A 82 8.59 0.97 -5.41
CA PHE A 82 8.01 0.04 -4.44
C PHE A 82 6.56 -0.34 -4.81
N LEU A 83 5.74 0.63 -5.19
CA LEU A 83 4.36 0.41 -5.62
C LEU A 83 4.24 -0.47 -6.88
N ASN A 84 5.27 -0.54 -7.73
CA ASN A 84 5.28 -1.45 -8.89
C ASN A 84 5.26 -2.94 -8.52
N HIS A 85 5.48 -3.29 -7.26
CA HIS A 85 5.35 -4.66 -6.79
C HIS A 85 3.91 -5.01 -6.39
N ALA A 86 3.04 -4.02 -6.22
CA ALA A 86 1.67 -4.21 -5.75
C ALA A 86 0.77 -4.89 -6.80
N HIS A 87 -0.16 -5.70 -6.32
CA HIS A 87 -1.36 -6.14 -7.02
C HIS A 87 -2.52 -5.20 -6.70
N VAL A 88 -2.54 -4.70 -5.46
CA VAL A 88 -3.53 -3.72 -4.99
C VAL A 88 -2.80 -2.57 -4.30
N ILE A 89 -3.17 -1.34 -4.64
CA ILE A 89 -2.69 -0.12 -3.98
C ILE A 89 -3.88 0.56 -3.32
N LYS A 90 -3.78 0.79 -2.02
CA LYS A 90 -4.70 1.68 -1.31
C LYS A 90 -3.96 2.96 -0.95
N LEU A 91 -4.60 4.09 -1.16
CA LEU A 91 -4.06 5.41 -0.83
C LEU A 91 -5.19 6.36 -0.40
N ALA A 92 -4.81 7.39 0.35
CA ALA A 92 -5.69 8.52 0.61
C ALA A 92 -5.71 9.47 -0.61
N LYS A 93 -6.72 10.29 -0.74
CA LYS A 93 -6.86 11.27 -1.82
C LYS A 93 -5.68 12.24 -1.87
N GLU A 94 -5.23 12.72 -0.72
CA GLU A 94 -4.08 13.61 -0.59
C GLU A 94 -2.79 12.94 -1.10
N GLU A 95 -2.66 11.64 -0.86
CA GLU A 95 -1.54 10.84 -1.36
C GLU A 95 -1.62 10.64 -2.87
N ALA A 96 -2.83 10.44 -3.42
CA ALA A 96 -3.04 10.36 -4.86
C ALA A 96 -2.57 11.65 -5.55
N THR A 97 -2.99 12.80 -5.03
CA THR A 97 -2.55 14.11 -5.51
C THR A 97 -1.03 14.29 -5.38
N LEU A 98 -0.46 13.94 -4.22
CA LEU A 98 0.97 14.15 -3.93
C LEU A 98 1.89 13.30 -4.81
N PHE A 99 1.55 12.03 -5.02
CA PHE A 99 2.42 11.06 -5.69
C PHE A 99 2.13 10.91 -7.19
N PHE A 100 0.89 11.12 -7.61
CA PHE A 100 0.47 10.86 -8.98
C PHE A 100 -0.06 12.10 -9.71
N GLU A 101 -0.37 13.18 -8.99
CA GLU A 101 -1.02 14.40 -9.52
C GLU A 101 -2.40 14.10 -10.14
N ILE A 102 -2.99 12.97 -9.77
CA ILE A 102 -4.26 12.45 -10.30
C ILE A 102 -5.04 11.81 -9.14
N GLU A 103 -6.36 12.01 -9.10
CA GLU A 103 -7.27 11.43 -8.11
C GLU A 103 -8.18 10.34 -8.71
N ASN A 104 -7.87 9.87 -9.92
CA ASN A 104 -8.64 8.83 -10.60
C ASN A 104 -7.94 7.48 -10.50
N PRO A 105 -8.57 6.44 -9.88
CA PRO A 105 -7.95 5.13 -9.67
C PRO A 105 -7.50 4.43 -10.96
N LEU A 106 -8.31 4.49 -12.02
CA LEU A 106 -7.96 3.89 -13.32
C LEU A 106 -6.71 4.56 -13.93
N LEU A 107 -6.65 5.89 -13.90
CA LEU A 107 -5.51 6.62 -14.45
C LEU A 107 -4.24 6.38 -13.65
N ILE A 108 -4.34 6.22 -12.31
CA ILE A 108 -3.20 5.82 -11.48
C ILE A 108 -2.74 4.42 -11.85
N SER A 109 -3.66 3.47 -11.96
CA SER A 109 -3.37 2.10 -12.40
C SER A 109 -2.62 2.09 -13.74
N GLN A 110 -3.06 2.88 -14.72
CA GLN A 110 -2.42 2.98 -16.04
C GLN A 110 -1.02 3.61 -16.01
N GLN A 111 -0.70 4.43 -15.01
CA GLN A 111 0.67 4.95 -14.83
C GLN A 111 1.65 3.90 -14.28
N MET A 112 1.14 2.80 -13.73
CA MET A 112 1.95 1.76 -13.11
C MET A 112 2.20 0.61 -14.10
N SER A 113 3.42 0.08 -14.11
CA SER A 113 3.85 -0.92 -15.08
C SER A 113 3.04 -2.22 -15.07
N LYS A 114 2.44 -2.58 -13.95
CA LYS A 114 1.62 -3.79 -13.79
C LYS A 114 0.12 -3.55 -13.83
N GLY A 115 -0.33 -2.29 -13.91
CA GLY A 115 -1.73 -1.93 -13.84
C GLY A 115 -2.44 -2.48 -12.58
N PRO A 116 -1.93 -2.18 -11.35
CA PRO A 116 -2.52 -2.71 -10.12
C PRO A 116 -3.96 -2.22 -9.94
N ASP A 117 -4.74 -2.93 -9.15
CA ASP A 117 -6.00 -2.40 -8.64
C ASP A 117 -5.74 -1.24 -7.69
N VAL A 118 -6.55 -0.20 -7.76
CA VAL A 118 -6.32 1.04 -7.01
C VAL A 118 -7.58 1.45 -6.26
N ILE A 119 -7.42 1.75 -4.98
CA ILE A 119 -8.49 2.23 -4.10
C ILE A 119 -8.05 3.56 -3.47
N ILE A 120 -8.89 4.58 -3.62
CA ILE A 120 -8.66 5.92 -3.06
C ILE A 120 -9.72 6.21 -2.01
N THR A 121 -9.28 6.39 -0.77
CA THR A 121 -10.13 6.82 0.35
C THR A 121 -10.09 8.35 0.50
N ASP A 122 -11.22 8.96 0.86
CA ASP A 122 -11.35 10.42 1.03
C ASP A 122 -12.16 10.74 2.31
N GLY A 123 -11.63 10.33 3.46
CA GLY A 123 -12.25 10.58 4.77
C GLY A 123 -13.71 10.09 4.81
N LYS A 124 -14.66 11.03 4.96
CA LYS A 124 -16.12 10.76 4.97
C LYS A 124 -16.76 10.70 3.58
N ASN A 125 -16.02 11.04 2.54
CA ASN A 125 -16.50 11.04 1.17
C ASN A 125 -16.49 9.61 0.57
N PRO A 126 -17.16 9.38 -0.57
CA PRO A 126 -17.15 8.07 -1.21
C PRO A 126 -15.73 7.60 -1.53
N VAL A 127 -15.49 6.32 -1.33
CA VAL A 127 -14.27 5.64 -1.79
C VAL A 127 -14.36 5.44 -3.30
N SER A 128 -13.37 5.90 -4.04
CA SER A 128 -13.25 5.61 -5.47
C SER A 128 -12.30 4.43 -5.68
N TRP A 129 -12.60 3.60 -6.69
CA TRP A 129 -11.83 2.39 -6.92
C TRP A 129 -11.81 1.98 -8.39
N HIS A 130 -10.73 1.27 -8.75
CA HIS A 130 -10.57 0.50 -9.98
C HIS A 130 -10.08 -0.91 -9.57
N ILE A 131 -10.91 -1.93 -9.78
CA ILE A 131 -10.65 -3.31 -9.35
C ILE A 131 -11.07 -4.27 -10.47
N ASN A 132 -10.18 -5.19 -10.88
CA ASN A 132 -10.44 -6.19 -11.93
C ASN A 132 -10.99 -5.59 -13.23
N GLY A 133 -10.50 -4.43 -13.63
CA GLY A 133 -10.95 -3.72 -14.84
C GLY A 133 -12.26 -2.95 -14.70
N PHE A 134 -12.94 -3.04 -13.56
CA PHE A 134 -14.12 -2.24 -13.24
C PHE A 134 -13.75 -1.03 -12.40
N GLN A 135 -14.53 0.05 -12.51
CA GLN A 135 -14.33 1.25 -11.70
C GLN A 135 -15.64 1.72 -11.11
N GLY A 136 -15.57 2.39 -9.99
CA GLY A 136 -16.75 2.92 -9.32
C GLY A 136 -16.45 3.74 -8.08
N ASN A 137 -17.54 4.16 -7.43
CA ASN A 137 -17.51 4.87 -6.17
C ASN A 137 -18.45 4.20 -5.17
N THR A 138 -17.98 3.98 -3.95
CA THR A 138 -18.78 3.37 -2.88
C THR A 138 -18.97 4.37 -1.76
N LYS A 139 -20.23 4.65 -1.41
CA LYS A 139 -20.56 5.55 -0.30
C LYS A 139 -20.17 4.91 1.03
N ILE A 140 -19.61 5.72 1.92
CA ILE A 140 -19.35 5.29 3.29
C ILE A 140 -20.63 5.44 4.10
N PRO A 141 -21.01 4.45 4.93
CA PRO A 141 -22.12 4.58 5.86
C PRO A 141 -21.91 5.79 6.77
N LYS A 142 -22.97 6.57 6.97
CA LYS A 142 -22.90 7.74 7.89
C LYS A 142 -22.72 7.23 9.32
N SER A 143 -21.63 7.61 9.98
CA SER A 143 -21.51 7.46 11.43
C SER A 143 -22.27 8.61 12.12
N GLN A 144 -22.94 8.29 13.22
CA GLN A 144 -23.67 9.30 13.99
C GLN A 144 -22.73 10.22 14.78
N THR A 145 -21.59 9.70 15.24
CA THR A 145 -20.58 10.47 15.99
C THR A 145 -19.20 9.95 15.67
N ILE A 146 -18.33 10.83 15.19
CA ILE A 146 -16.90 10.52 14.99
C ILE A 146 -16.16 11.13 16.18
N VAL A 147 -15.52 10.28 16.98
CA VAL A 147 -14.71 10.70 18.13
C VAL A 147 -13.24 10.78 17.74
N ASP A 148 -12.74 9.80 17.00
CA ASP A 148 -11.36 9.72 16.52
C ASP A 148 -11.32 8.95 15.20
N THR A 149 -10.42 9.32 14.31
CA THR A 149 -10.19 8.66 13.02
C THR A 149 -8.90 7.85 12.97
N THR A 150 -8.17 7.77 14.09
CA THR A 150 -6.94 6.97 14.19
C THR A 150 -7.24 5.51 13.90
N GLY A 151 -6.48 4.90 12.98
CA GLY A 151 -6.68 3.51 12.58
C GLY A 151 -7.86 3.26 11.62
N ALA A 152 -8.62 4.29 11.23
CA ALA A 152 -9.72 4.11 10.28
C ALA A 152 -9.24 3.55 8.92
N GLY A 153 -8.07 3.99 8.45
CA GLY A 153 -7.42 3.46 7.24
C GLY A 153 -7.04 1.99 7.38
N ASP A 154 -6.49 1.61 8.54
CA ASP A 154 -6.09 0.22 8.82
C ASP A 154 -7.31 -0.69 8.94
N ALA A 155 -8.37 -0.22 9.61
CA ALA A 155 -9.64 -0.95 9.71
C ALA A 155 -10.31 -1.15 8.34
N PHE A 156 -10.30 -0.11 7.50
CA PHE A 156 -10.78 -0.19 6.13
C PHE A 156 -10.00 -1.25 5.33
N LEU A 157 -8.68 -1.22 5.40
CA LEU A 157 -7.81 -2.17 4.69
C LEU A 157 -8.05 -3.60 5.18
N ALA A 158 -8.15 -3.81 6.48
CA ALA A 158 -8.44 -5.13 7.05
C ALA A 158 -9.78 -5.68 6.56
N GLY A 159 -10.83 -4.85 6.55
CA GLY A 159 -12.13 -5.21 6.00
C GLY A 159 -12.09 -5.54 4.51
N LEU A 160 -11.36 -4.75 3.73
CA LEU A 160 -11.16 -4.98 2.29
C LEU A 160 -10.49 -6.34 2.02
N ILE A 161 -9.38 -6.64 2.71
CA ILE A 161 -8.66 -7.91 2.55
C ILE A 161 -9.53 -9.09 2.97
N SER A 162 -10.29 -8.95 4.05
CA SER A 162 -11.25 -9.97 4.47
C SER A 162 -12.28 -10.28 3.37
N GLN A 163 -12.77 -9.26 2.66
CA GLN A 163 -13.69 -9.45 1.54
C GLN A 163 -12.98 -10.10 0.33
N PHE A 164 -11.76 -9.69 0.01
CA PHE A 164 -10.99 -10.32 -1.05
C PHE A 164 -10.79 -11.81 -0.82
N ILE A 165 -10.46 -12.22 0.41
CA ILE A 165 -10.31 -13.62 0.80
C ILE A 165 -11.67 -14.35 0.65
N SER A 166 -12.76 -13.74 1.12
CA SER A 166 -14.09 -14.35 1.11
C SER A 166 -14.65 -14.55 -0.30
N PHE A 167 -14.31 -13.67 -1.24
CA PHE A 167 -14.80 -13.74 -2.62
C PHE A 167 -13.78 -14.33 -3.61
N GLY A 168 -12.63 -14.81 -3.13
CA GLY A 168 -11.61 -15.45 -3.97
C GLY A 168 -10.93 -14.50 -4.96
N TYR A 169 -10.78 -13.23 -4.56
CA TYR A 169 -10.08 -12.22 -5.35
C TYR A 169 -8.61 -12.58 -5.54
#